data_411044338fffe563ae51dda2bc0238b3
#
_entry.id   411044338fffe563ae51dda2bc0238b3
#
_cell.length_a   1.000
_cell.length_b   1.000
_cell.length_c   1.000
_cell.angle_alpha   90.00
_cell.angle_beta   90.00
_cell.angle_gamma   90.00
#
_symmetry.space_group_name_H-M   'P 1'
#
loop_
_entity.id
_entity.type
_entity.pdbx_description
1 polymer ?
#
loop_
_entity_poly.entity_id
_entity_poly.type
_entity_poly.pdbx_seq_one_letter_code
_entity_poly.pdbx_strand_id
1 'polypeptide(L)'
;MESNILEKKKICIIYHYPCYDGLYGAINTYLYYKNFTNNKYNITFLPLRNIFPIYSKLNRKFDKIISLDLGMKENDIDFLTDKNNSDISVTIFDHHKSWYDQYKKEYEPLLLKRKKFHIIFDENNLKSACGLSFNYYKNKALKKENVDIKKVEEIFNSELKNINDYVEDADKGLFSLKFIHEFKSGLSEEYPLKYTDLSINQDKTINKYLDINVSFMIKVGDRYLKKIKKKCKNILLNNWIYIVELKGGYKFLMCITKEKYVRNYACPFLGRISKKKGFLPIGAFVYLYSKNLYKFSMRAGDDSIDISKIAAEYGGGGHKGAAAFVMDYDGIDNLIVKTINIKKEIQSMPL
;
A
#
# COMPACT_ATOMS: atom_id res chain seq x y z
N MET A 1 21.60 48.30 -7.04
CA MET A 1 22.05 46.89 -6.88
C MET A 1 20.85 46.01 -7.19
N GLU A 2 20.78 45.52 -8.43
CA GLU A 2 19.77 44.51 -8.79
C GLU A 2 20.12 43.22 -8.06
N SER A 3 19.31 42.82 -7.12
CA SER A 3 19.39 41.51 -6.49
C SER A 3 19.13 40.48 -7.59
N ASN A 4 20.15 39.80 -8.07
CA ASN A 4 20.03 38.59 -8.88
C ASN A 4 19.18 37.58 -8.09
N ILE A 5 17.87 37.58 -8.26
CA ILE A 5 16.97 36.54 -7.75
C ILE A 5 17.32 35.28 -8.56
N LEU A 6 18.21 34.46 -8.03
CA LEU A 6 18.53 33.15 -8.61
C LEU A 6 17.22 32.38 -8.74
N GLU A 7 16.85 32.06 -9.97
CA GLU A 7 15.64 31.27 -10.24
C GLU A 7 15.74 29.93 -9.48
N LYS A 8 14.71 29.64 -8.67
CA LYS A 8 14.68 28.40 -7.89
C LYS A 8 14.55 27.19 -8.80
N LYS A 9 15.35 26.18 -8.57
CA LYS A 9 15.22 24.89 -9.24
C LYS A 9 13.87 24.25 -8.94
N LYS A 10 13.34 23.49 -9.90
CA LYS A 10 12.01 22.85 -9.81
C LYS A 10 12.17 21.35 -9.52
N ILE A 11 11.51 20.88 -8.47
CA ILE A 11 11.47 19.46 -8.11
C ILE A 11 10.05 18.95 -8.27
N CYS A 12 9.89 17.78 -8.91
CA CYS A 12 8.69 16.97 -8.87
C CYS A 12 8.88 15.80 -7.91
N ILE A 13 8.04 15.69 -6.90
CA ILE A 13 7.94 14.53 -6.02
C ILE A 13 6.72 13.72 -6.46
N ILE A 14 6.97 12.59 -7.10
CA ILE A 14 5.96 11.66 -7.58
C ILE A 14 5.82 10.57 -6.52
N TYR A 15 4.60 10.22 -6.13
CA TYR A 15 4.41 9.19 -5.12
C TYR A 15 3.16 8.35 -5.39
N HIS A 16 3.23 7.08 -5.01
CA HIS A 16 2.10 6.18 -5.09
C HIS A 16 0.95 6.67 -4.21
N TYR A 17 -0.25 6.72 -4.79
CA TYR A 17 -1.46 7.22 -4.16
C TYR A 17 -2.66 6.36 -4.58
N PRO A 18 -3.55 5.98 -3.68
CA PRO A 18 -3.54 6.20 -2.24
C PRO A 18 -2.75 5.11 -1.49
N CYS A 19 -1.55 5.44 -1.03
CA CYS A 19 -0.68 4.56 -0.25
C CYS A 19 0.03 5.34 0.86
N TYR A 20 0.12 4.79 2.08
CA TYR A 20 0.86 5.43 3.17
C TYR A 20 2.37 5.35 2.95
N ASP A 21 2.87 4.29 2.31
CA ASP A 21 4.29 4.17 2.01
C ASP A 21 4.74 5.28 1.05
N GLY A 22 4.06 5.43 -0.08
CA GLY A 22 4.32 6.53 -1.01
C GLY A 22 4.17 7.90 -0.36
N LEU A 23 3.13 8.10 0.49
CA LEU A 23 2.88 9.35 1.19
C LEU A 23 4.03 9.73 2.13
N TYR A 24 4.45 8.82 3.03
CA TYR A 24 5.55 9.12 3.97
C TYR A 24 6.88 9.22 3.27
N GLY A 25 7.09 8.47 2.18
CA GLY A 25 8.22 8.69 1.28
C GLY A 25 8.29 10.11 0.74
N ALA A 26 7.15 10.65 0.30
CA ALA A 26 7.04 12.03 -0.20
C ALA A 26 7.26 13.07 0.93
N ILE A 27 6.71 12.85 2.12
CA ILE A 27 6.91 13.71 3.30
C ILE A 27 8.39 13.75 3.70
N ASN A 28 9.07 12.60 3.82
CA ASN A 28 10.49 12.53 4.16
C ASN A 28 11.35 13.32 3.14
N THR A 29 11.03 13.17 1.86
CA THR A 29 11.68 13.90 0.77
C THR A 29 11.47 15.41 0.92
N TYR A 30 10.23 15.84 1.12
CA TYR A 30 9.89 17.24 1.32
C TYR A 30 10.60 17.86 2.50
N LEU A 31 10.62 17.19 3.66
CA LEU A 31 11.29 17.67 4.86
C LEU A 31 12.78 17.95 4.61
N TYR A 32 13.45 17.07 3.88
CA TYR A 32 14.84 17.29 3.51
C TYR A 32 15.01 18.54 2.62
N TYR A 33 14.25 18.65 1.55
CA TYR A 33 14.43 19.77 0.62
C TYR A 33 14.00 21.11 1.22
N LYS A 34 12.97 21.14 2.04
CA LYS A 34 12.51 22.35 2.74
C LYS A 34 13.54 22.84 3.75
N ASN A 35 14.12 21.94 4.53
CA ASN A 35 14.92 22.33 5.72
C ASN A 35 16.43 22.35 5.48
N PHE A 36 16.94 21.62 4.49
CA PHE A 36 18.39 21.42 4.32
C PHE A 36 18.91 21.87 2.94
N THR A 37 18.16 22.60 2.15
CA THR A 37 18.63 23.09 0.84
C THR A 37 18.57 24.61 0.66
N ASN A 38 18.46 25.35 1.75
CA ASN A 38 18.41 26.82 1.76
C ASN A 38 17.34 27.38 0.80
N ASN A 39 16.17 26.75 0.78
CA ASN A 39 15.03 27.16 -0.04
C ASN A 39 15.32 27.30 -1.55
N LYS A 40 16.30 26.51 -2.06
CA LYS A 40 16.76 26.55 -3.47
C LYS A 40 15.74 25.93 -4.44
N TYR A 41 14.69 25.29 -3.96
CA TYR A 41 13.79 24.49 -4.79
C TYR A 41 12.34 24.88 -4.63
N ASN A 42 11.63 24.92 -5.75
CA ASN A 42 10.17 24.90 -5.81
C ASN A 42 9.73 23.44 -5.92
N ILE A 43 8.90 22.97 -5.01
CA ILE A 43 8.49 21.58 -4.89
C ILE A 43 7.07 21.43 -5.39
N THR A 44 6.85 20.48 -6.31
CA THR A 44 5.54 20.07 -6.82
C THR A 44 5.32 18.62 -6.46
N PHE A 45 4.15 18.29 -5.92
CA PHE A 45 3.72 16.91 -5.67
C PHE A 45 2.84 16.40 -6.80
N LEU A 46 3.08 15.14 -7.18
CA LEU A 46 2.27 14.44 -8.18
C LEU A 46 1.84 13.07 -7.64
N PRO A 47 0.62 12.96 -7.07
CA PRO A 47 0.05 11.69 -6.63
C PRO A 47 -0.39 10.85 -7.82
N LEU A 48 -0.04 9.57 -7.85
CA LEU A 48 -0.38 8.67 -8.94
C LEU A 48 -0.97 7.35 -8.43
N ARG A 49 -2.13 6.98 -8.97
CA ARG A 49 -2.86 5.76 -8.57
C ARG A 49 -2.35 4.50 -9.23
N ASN A 50 -1.79 4.62 -10.40
CA ASN A 50 -1.29 3.50 -11.19
C ASN A 50 0.07 3.87 -11.76
N ILE A 51 0.90 2.85 -12.00
CA ILE A 51 2.17 2.98 -12.68
C ILE A 51 1.88 3.21 -14.17
N PHE A 52 1.67 4.46 -14.56
CA PHE A 52 1.62 4.87 -15.97
C PHE A 52 2.93 5.54 -16.35
N PRO A 53 3.30 5.56 -17.64
CA PRO A 53 4.44 6.33 -18.11
C PRO A 53 4.28 7.79 -17.72
N ILE A 54 5.14 8.25 -16.82
CA ILE A 54 4.95 9.48 -16.06
C ILE A 54 5.91 10.56 -16.56
N TYR A 55 7.15 10.17 -16.79
CA TYR A 55 8.23 11.13 -17.03
C TYR A 55 8.06 11.83 -18.38
N SER A 56 7.57 11.14 -19.39
CA SER A 56 7.26 11.73 -20.69
C SER A 56 6.21 12.84 -20.62
N LYS A 57 5.31 12.82 -19.65
CA LYS A 57 4.29 13.85 -19.42
C LYS A 57 4.81 15.09 -18.69
N LEU A 58 6.00 15.02 -18.10
CA LEU A 58 6.57 16.09 -17.30
C LEU A 58 7.28 17.19 -18.13
N ASN A 59 7.46 17.00 -19.45
CA ASN A 59 7.91 17.98 -20.43
C ASN A 59 8.98 18.95 -19.92
N ARG A 60 10.18 18.52 -19.58
CA ARG A 60 11.32 19.38 -19.17
C ARG A 60 10.99 20.48 -18.14
N LYS A 61 9.88 20.38 -17.43
CA LYS A 61 9.47 21.38 -16.43
C LYS A 61 10.27 21.34 -15.14
N PHE A 62 11.04 20.26 -14.91
CA PHE A 62 11.70 20.01 -13.65
C PHE A 62 13.19 19.74 -13.81
N ASP A 63 13.98 20.27 -12.87
CA ASP A 63 15.42 19.97 -12.77
C ASP A 63 15.66 18.64 -12.08
N LYS A 64 14.68 18.20 -11.26
CA LYS A 64 14.76 16.95 -10.52
C LYS A 64 13.41 16.28 -10.40
N ILE A 65 13.41 14.97 -10.57
CA ILE A 65 12.27 14.09 -10.36
C ILE A 65 12.62 13.09 -9.26
N ILE A 66 11.74 12.90 -8.30
CA ILE A 66 11.90 11.92 -7.22
C ILE A 66 10.64 11.08 -7.20
N SER A 67 10.79 9.76 -7.36
CA SER A 67 9.70 8.80 -7.37
C SER A 67 9.73 7.96 -6.11
N LEU A 68 8.58 7.80 -5.45
CA LEU A 68 8.41 7.08 -4.18
C LEU A 68 7.35 5.99 -4.35
N ASP A 69 7.73 4.73 -4.08
CA ASP A 69 6.85 3.58 -4.17
C ASP A 69 6.24 3.39 -5.57
N LEU A 70 7.02 3.78 -6.59
CA LEU A 70 6.66 3.70 -8.00
C LEU A 70 7.92 3.44 -8.84
N GLY A 71 7.94 2.29 -9.52
CA GLY A 71 8.98 1.96 -10.49
C GLY A 71 8.85 2.74 -11.81
N MET A 72 9.60 2.31 -12.79
CA MET A 72 9.56 2.82 -14.18
C MET A 72 8.86 1.83 -15.11
N LYS A 73 8.40 2.35 -16.25
CA LYS A 73 7.94 1.56 -17.40
C LYS A 73 8.77 1.87 -18.64
N GLU A 74 8.55 1.08 -19.69
CA GLU A 74 9.24 1.20 -20.96
C GLU A 74 9.24 2.65 -21.49
N ASN A 75 8.09 3.29 -21.54
CA ASN A 75 7.98 4.68 -22.01
C ASN A 75 8.75 5.70 -21.14
N ASP A 76 9.01 5.37 -19.88
CA ASP A 76 9.85 6.22 -19.01
C ASP A 76 11.32 6.06 -19.38
N ILE A 77 11.73 4.89 -19.88
CA ILE A 77 13.10 4.64 -20.36
C ILE A 77 13.40 5.50 -21.58
N ASP A 78 12.46 5.60 -22.52
CA ASP A 78 12.61 6.46 -23.71
C ASP A 78 12.84 7.91 -23.29
N PHE A 79 12.04 8.42 -22.32
CA PHE A 79 12.25 9.75 -21.77
C PHE A 79 13.62 9.89 -21.11
N LEU A 80 14.07 8.90 -20.36
CA LEU A 80 15.33 8.92 -19.64
C LEU A 80 16.55 8.78 -20.58
N THR A 81 16.42 8.09 -21.70
CA THR A 81 17.49 7.91 -22.70
C THR A 81 17.60 9.07 -23.67
N ASP A 82 16.57 9.90 -23.79
CA ASP A 82 16.63 11.12 -24.63
C ASP A 82 17.72 12.07 -24.12
N LYS A 83 18.66 12.43 -25.00
CA LYS A 83 19.75 13.36 -24.71
C LYS A 83 19.26 14.72 -24.22
N ASN A 84 18.11 15.17 -24.69
CA ASN A 84 17.50 16.43 -24.31
C ASN A 84 17.07 16.45 -22.84
N ASN A 85 16.90 15.30 -22.21
CA ASN A 85 16.54 15.13 -20.81
C ASN A 85 17.74 14.74 -19.92
N SER A 86 18.96 14.73 -20.46
CA SER A 86 20.18 14.30 -19.75
C SER A 86 20.48 15.11 -18.49
N ASP A 87 20.04 16.36 -18.43
CA ASP A 87 20.25 17.25 -17.30
C ASP A 87 19.28 17.07 -16.14
N ILE A 88 18.15 16.42 -16.38
CA ILE A 88 17.16 16.13 -15.34
C ILE A 88 17.71 15.06 -14.38
N SER A 89 17.79 15.38 -13.10
CA SER A 89 18.18 14.40 -12.08
C SER A 89 16.99 13.54 -11.67
N VAL A 90 17.09 12.22 -11.73
CA VAL A 90 16.02 11.29 -11.34
C VAL A 90 16.50 10.41 -10.19
N THR A 91 15.68 10.28 -9.14
CA THR A 91 15.92 9.36 -8.04
C THR A 91 14.64 8.57 -7.76
N ILE A 92 14.76 7.24 -7.71
CA ILE A 92 13.64 6.33 -7.47
C ILE A 92 13.88 5.62 -6.15
N PHE A 93 12.88 5.65 -5.26
CA PHE A 93 12.81 4.82 -4.06
C PHE A 93 11.70 3.82 -4.25
N ASP A 94 12.04 2.55 -4.34
CA ASP A 94 11.07 1.49 -4.56
C ASP A 94 11.52 0.20 -3.88
N HIS A 95 10.58 -0.71 -3.62
CA HIS A 95 10.82 -1.98 -2.96
C HIS A 95 10.17 -3.17 -3.69
N HIS A 96 9.51 -2.94 -4.82
CA HIS A 96 8.86 -3.98 -5.61
C HIS A 96 9.88 -4.82 -6.38
N LYS A 97 10.17 -6.02 -5.88
CA LYS A 97 11.21 -6.90 -6.44
C LYS A 97 10.98 -7.22 -7.91
N SER A 98 9.75 -7.50 -8.34
CA SER A 98 9.43 -7.81 -9.74
C SER A 98 9.82 -6.68 -10.70
N TRP A 99 9.58 -5.44 -10.30
CA TRP A 99 10.01 -4.27 -11.06
C TRP A 99 11.54 -4.13 -11.07
N TYR A 100 12.19 -4.32 -9.92
CA TYR A 100 13.64 -4.18 -9.80
C TYR A 100 14.38 -5.26 -10.61
N ASP A 101 13.90 -6.50 -10.61
CA ASP A 101 14.47 -7.59 -11.42
C ASP A 101 14.32 -7.29 -12.93
N GLN A 102 13.17 -6.74 -13.36
CA GLN A 102 13.00 -6.27 -14.72
C GLN A 102 13.94 -5.11 -15.05
N TYR A 103 14.06 -4.12 -14.15
CA TYR A 103 14.99 -3.01 -14.31
C TYR A 103 16.43 -3.52 -14.51
N LYS A 104 16.91 -4.39 -13.66
CA LYS A 104 18.27 -4.97 -13.75
C LYS A 104 18.51 -5.66 -15.08
N LYS A 105 17.54 -6.43 -15.56
CA LYS A 105 17.66 -7.21 -16.79
C LYS A 105 17.56 -6.35 -18.06
N GLU A 106 16.61 -5.43 -18.10
CA GLU A 106 16.20 -4.78 -19.35
C GLU A 106 16.67 -3.32 -19.45
N TYR A 107 16.66 -2.57 -18.35
CA TYR A 107 16.81 -1.11 -18.37
C TYR A 107 18.14 -0.60 -17.84
N GLU A 108 18.76 -1.28 -16.89
CA GLU A 108 20.03 -0.86 -16.32
C GLU A 108 21.13 -0.67 -17.40
N PRO A 109 21.30 -1.57 -18.40
CA PRO A 109 22.30 -1.39 -19.44
C PRO A 109 22.11 -0.11 -20.26
N LEU A 110 20.86 0.31 -20.46
CA LEU A 110 20.50 1.52 -21.22
C LEU A 110 20.80 2.80 -20.43
N LEU A 111 20.71 2.72 -19.10
CA LEU A 111 20.83 3.86 -18.18
C LEU A 111 22.22 3.99 -17.52
N LEU A 112 23.15 3.03 -17.74
CA LEU A 112 24.50 3.03 -17.16
C LEU A 112 25.27 4.34 -17.39
N LYS A 113 25.08 5.00 -18.53
CA LYS A 113 25.77 6.24 -18.90
C LYS A 113 25.13 7.48 -18.30
N ARG A 114 23.96 7.36 -17.65
CA ARG A 114 23.21 8.49 -17.12
C ARG A 114 23.67 8.85 -15.69
N LYS A 115 24.60 9.79 -15.58
CA LYS A 115 25.20 10.21 -14.30
C LYS A 115 24.20 10.74 -13.25
N LYS A 116 23.05 11.27 -13.68
CA LYS A 116 22.03 11.89 -12.80
C LYS A 116 20.82 10.97 -12.56
N PHE A 117 21.01 9.65 -12.63
CA PHE A 117 19.98 8.66 -12.41
C PHE A 117 20.37 7.74 -11.24
N HIS A 118 19.50 7.60 -10.26
CA HIS A 118 19.75 6.82 -9.05
C HIS A 118 18.52 6.00 -8.67
N ILE A 119 18.75 4.74 -8.34
CA ILE A 119 17.74 3.87 -7.72
C ILE A 119 18.21 3.56 -6.30
N ILE A 120 17.31 3.73 -5.35
CA ILE A 120 17.50 3.37 -3.95
C ILE A 120 16.55 2.20 -3.70
N PHE A 121 17.11 1.01 -3.62
CA PHE A 121 16.43 -0.25 -3.45
C PHE A 121 17.13 -1.09 -2.38
N ASP A 122 16.37 -1.82 -1.58
CA ASP A 122 16.94 -2.78 -0.62
C ASP A 122 16.83 -4.20 -1.19
N GLU A 123 17.97 -4.76 -1.61
CA GLU A 123 18.03 -6.11 -2.19
C GLU A 123 17.60 -7.21 -1.21
N ASN A 124 17.73 -6.97 0.10
CA ASN A 124 17.23 -7.86 1.14
C ASN A 124 15.72 -7.77 1.32
N ASN A 125 15.07 -6.83 0.65
CA ASN A 125 13.63 -6.60 0.68
C ASN A 125 13.07 -6.35 2.10
N LEU A 126 13.85 -5.72 2.97
CA LEU A 126 13.47 -5.41 4.34
C LEU A 126 12.84 -4.01 4.48
N LYS A 127 13.17 -3.10 3.53
CA LYS A 127 12.74 -1.71 3.56
C LYS A 127 11.66 -1.42 2.51
N SER A 128 10.68 -0.59 2.88
CA SER A 128 9.74 0.03 1.94
C SER A 128 10.23 1.41 1.47
N ALA A 129 9.51 2.05 0.56
CA ALA A 129 9.93 3.35 0.02
C ALA A 129 9.99 4.44 1.10
N CYS A 130 9.10 4.42 2.11
CA CYS A 130 9.16 5.37 3.21
C CYS A 130 10.38 5.14 4.10
N GLY A 131 10.69 3.89 4.45
CA GLY A 131 11.88 3.56 5.23
C GLY A 131 13.18 3.87 4.49
N LEU A 132 13.26 3.57 3.19
CA LEU A 132 14.39 3.92 2.33
C LEU A 132 14.62 5.43 2.27
N SER A 133 13.56 6.20 2.01
CA SER A 133 13.66 7.66 1.89
C SER A 133 13.99 8.33 3.22
N PHE A 134 13.41 7.86 4.34
CA PHE A 134 13.74 8.36 5.67
C PHE A 134 15.24 8.22 5.95
N ASN A 135 15.78 7.01 5.81
CA ASN A 135 17.20 6.73 6.06
C ASN A 135 18.10 7.51 5.11
N TYR A 136 17.77 7.54 3.82
CA TYR A 136 18.55 8.25 2.82
C TYR A 136 18.65 9.75 3.12
N TYR A 137 17.52 10.40 3.38
CA TYR A 137 17.50 11.85 3.57
C TYR A 137 18.04 12.28 4.94
N LYS A 138 17.81 11.49 5.99
CA LYS A 138 18.47 11.72 7.28
C LYS A 138 19.99 11.66 7.14
N ASN A 139 20.52 10.59 6.54
CA ASN A 139 21.95 10.44 6.33
C ASN A 139 22.53 11.51 5.40
N LYS A 140 21.78 11.92 4.38
CA LYS A 140 22.18 12.99 3.48
C LYS A 140 22.21 14.35 4.15
N ALA A 141 21.31 14.60 5.10
CA ALA A 141 21.34 15.81 5.93
C ALA A 141 22.57 15.81 6.84
N LEU A 142 22.84 14.69 7.53
CA LEU A 142 24.01 14.55 8.44
C LEU A 142 25.36 14.71 7.74
N LYS A 143 25.46 14.38 6.44
CA LYS A 143 26.70 14.50 5.65
C LYS A 143 26.95 15.91 5.09
N LYS A 144 26.09 16.89 5.37
CA LYS A 144 26.31 18.26 4.90
C LYS A 144 27.40 18.96 5.71
N GLU A 145 28.20 19.75 5.04
CA GLU A 145 29.14 20.66 5.69
C GLU A 145 28.37 21.63 6.61
N ASN A 146 28.89 21.84 7.81
CA ASN A 146 28.33 22.73 8.83
C ASN A 146 26.85 22.42 9.17
N VAL A 147 26.47 21.14 9.16
CA VAL A 147 25.11 20.74 9.52
C VAL A 147 24.85 20.94 11.01
N ASP A 148 23.70 21.49 11.33
CA ASP A 148 23.16 21.45 12.69
C ASP A 148 22.53 20.07 12.96
N ILE A 149 23.27 19.23 13.70
CA ILE A 149 22.84 17.87 14.06
C ILE A 149 21.52 17.89 14.84
N LYS A 150 21.35 18.86 15.78
CA LYS A 150 20.11 18.98 16.56
C LYS A 150 18.91 19.22 15.64
N LYS A 151 19.06 20.07 14.63
CA LYS A 151 18.03 20.30 13.63
C LYS A 151 17.72 19.05 12.80
N VAL A 152 18.70 18.21 12.48
CA VAL A 152 18.46 16.94 11.78
C VAL A 152 17.67 15.99 12.68
N GLU A 153 18.03 15.89 13.96
CA GLU A 153 17.34 15.04 14.93
C GLU A 153 15.93 15.54 15.26
N GLU A 154 15.71 16.85 15.25
CA GLU A 154 14.37 17.44 15.40
C GLU A 154 13.46 17.09 14.21
N ILE A 155 13.95 17.23 12.98
CA ILE A 155 13.15 16.99 11.77
C ILE A 155 12.95 15.50 11.49
N PHE A 156 14.01 14.69 11.59
CA PHE A 156 13.98 13.24 11.46
C PHE A 156 13.99 12.58 12.84
N ASN A 157 13.03 12.96 13.66
CA ASN A 157 12.93 12.56 15.06
C ASN A 157 12.46 11.10 15.22
N SER A 158 12.45 10.64 16.48
CA SER A 158 12.02 9.28 16.84
C SER A 158 10.55 9.01 16.53
N GLU A 159 9.69 10.03 16.61
CA GLU A 159 8.25 9.89 16.35
C GLU A 159 8.00 9.67 14.85
N LEU A 160 8.59 10.49 13.99
CA LEU A 160 8.53 10.29 12.54
C LEU A 160 9.13 8.95 12.14
N LYS A 161 10.26 8.54 12.75
CA LYS A 161 10.84 7.23 12.54
C LYS A 161 9.86 6.12 12.91
N ASN A 162 9.24 6.20 14.07
CA ASN A 162 8.30 5.21 14.57
C ASN A 162 7.10 5.06 13.62
N ILE A 163 6.55 6.17 13.12
CA ILE A 163 5.48 6.13 12.12
C ILE A 163 5.95 5.42 10.84
N ASN A 164 7.14 5.79 10.33
CA ASN A 164 7.71 5.13 9.14
C ASN A 164 7.90 3.62 9.37
N ASP A 165 8.39 3.20 10.55
CA ASP A 165 8.58 1.78 10.88
C ASP A 165 7.24 1.01 10.87
N TYR A 166 6.17 1.58 11.43
CA TYR A 166 4.84 0.95 11.40
C TYR A 166 4.22 0.92 9.99
N VAL A 167 4.41 1.98 9.21
CA VAL A 167 3.94 2.02 7.80
C VAL A 167 4.69 0.99 6.97
N GLU A 168 6.02 0.92 7.11
CA GLU A 168 6.88 -0.06 6.43
C GLU A 168 6.49 -1.50 6.77
N ASP A 169 6.33 -1.82 8.06
CA ASP A 169 5.96 -3.17 8.52
C ASP A 169 4.58 -3.59 7.98
N ALA A 170 3.62 -2.65 7.94
CA ALA A 170 2.29 -2.90 7.39
C ALA A 170 2.28 -3.05 5.87
N ASP A 171 3.09 -2.28 5.15
CA ASP A 171 3.18 -2.28 3.70
C ASP A 171 3.88 -3.55 3.18
N LYS A 172 4.97 -3.91 3.81
CA LYS A 172 5.71 -5.15 3.55
C LYS A 172 4.93 -6.41 3.94
N GLY A 173 3.84 -6.27 4.71
CA GLY A 173 3.06 -7.41 5.21
C GLY A 173 3.82 -8.27 6.22
N LEU A 174 4.83 -7.74 6.88
CA LEU A 174 5.62 -8.46 7.89
C LEU A 174 4.82 -8.65 9.17
N PHE A 175 4.03 -7.63 9.56
CA PHE A 175 3.21 -7.62 10.78
C PHE A 175 3.98 -8.02 12.03
N SER A 176 5.24 -7.59 12.11
CA SER A 176 6.18 -7.96 13.17
C SER A 176 6.11 -7.03 14.38
N LEU A 177 5.69 -5.79 14.16
CA LEU A 177 5.59 -4.80 15.23
C LEU A 177 4.36 -5.05 16.12
N LYS A 178 4.55 -4.84 17.41
CA LYS A 178 3.47 -4.98 18.39
C LYS A 178 2.32 -4.01 18.06
N PHE A 179 1.09 -4.50 18.05
CA PHE A 179 -0.13 -3.72 17.74
C PHE A 179 -0.19 -3.15 16.31
N ILE A 180 0.50 -3.76 15.35
CA ILE A 180 0.51 -3.30 13.95
C ILE A 180 -0.91 -3.28 13.32
N HIS A 181 -1.74 -4.26 13.63
CA HIS A 181 -3.11 -4.32 13.12
C HIS A 181 -3.99 -3.19 13.69
N GLU A 182 -3.82 -2.89 14.98
CA GLU A 182 -4.47 -1.76 15.63
C GLU A 182 -3.99 -0.44 15.02
N PHE A 183 -2.67 -0.25 14.90
CA PHE A 183 -2.11 0.94 14.25
C PHE A 183 -2.67 1.15 12.84
N LYS A 184 -2.57 0.14 11.98
CA LYS A 184 -3.07 0.19 10.60
C LYS A 184 -4.56 0.54 10.54
N SER A 185 -5.36 -0.06 11.43
CA SER A 185 -6.80 0.18 11.49
C SER A 185 -7.11 1.59 11.98
N GLY A 186 -6.42 2.08 13.01
CA GLY A 186 -6.56 3.43 13.53
C GLY A 186 -6.13 4.49 12.52
N LEU A 187 -5.01 4.27 11.85
CA LEU A 187 -4.52 5.17 10.81
C LEU A 187 -5.53 5.27 9.65
N SER A 188 -6.10 4.15 9.22
CA SER A 188 -7.10 4.14 8.14
C SER A 188 -8.43 4.78 8.53
N GLU A 189 -8.81 4.72 9.81
CA GLU A 189 -10.06 5.33 10.33
C GLU A 189 -9.93 6.84 10.47
N GLU A 190 -8.85 7.34 11.11
CA GLU A 190 -8.65 8.75 11.40
C GLU A 190 -8.07 9.55 10.23
N TYR A 191 -7.25 8.89 9.41
CA TYR A 191 -6.54 9.50 8.28
C TYR A 191 -6.77 8.74 6.97
N PRO A 192 -8.03 8.66 6.48
CA PRO A 192 -8.34 7.90 5.26
C PRO A 192 -7.52 8.37 4.07
N LEU A 193 -6.93 7.42 3.34
CA LEU A 193 -6.03 7.67 2.20
C LEU A 193 -6.62 8.55 1.08
N LYS A 194 -7.95 8.60 0.94
CA LYS A 194 -8.62 9.46 -0.03
C LYS A 194 -8.38 10.96 0.15
N TYR A 195 -7.81 11.37 1.29
CA TYR A 195 -7.53 12.77 1.63
C TYR A 195 -6.03 13.08 1.69
N THR A 196 -5.18 12.19 1.17
CA THR A 196 -3.72 12.28 1.27
C THR A 196 -3.03 12.94 0.09
N ASP A 197 -3.79 13.68 -0.74
CA ASP A 197 -3.23 14.40 -1.87
C ASP A 197 -2.42 15.61 -1.39
N LEU A 198 -1.08 15.49 -1.46
CA LEU A 198 -0.16 16.56 -1.07
C LEU A 198 -0.10 17.71 -2.09
N SER A 199 -0.71 17.57 -3.26
CA SER A 199 -0.78 18.66 -4.23
C SER A 199 -1.76 19.77 -3.81
N ILE A 200 -2.65 19.45 -2.85
CA ILE A 200 -3.68 20.36 -2.34
C ILE A 200 -3.35 20.73 -0.88
N ASN A 201 -3.25 22.03 -0.59
CA ASN A 201 -2.94 22.53 0.77
C ASN A 201 -1.72 21.85 1.42
N GLN A 202 -0.63 21.81 0.69
CA GLN A 202 0.59 21.06 0.97
C GLN A 202 1.02 21.11 2.45
N ASP A 203 1.31 22.31 3.00
CA ASP A 203 1.81 22.45 4.38
C ASP A 203 0.80 21.96 5.41
N LYS A 204 -0.48 22.27 5.25
CA LYS A 204 -1.55 21.81 6.15
C LYS A 204 -1.67 20.30 6.15
N THR A 205 -1.59 19.68 4.97
CA THR A 205 -1.70 18.23 4.82
C THR A 205 -0.48 17.54 5.43
N ILE A 206 0.73 18.03 5.14
CA ILE A 206 1.97 17.47 5.69
C ILE A 206 1.98 17.57 7.21
N ASN A 207 1.68 18.73 7.78
CA ASN A 207 1.65 18.90 9.23
C ASN A 207 0.66 17.94 9.89
N LYS A 208 -0.53 17.76 9.29
CA LYS A 208 -1.51 16.78 9.77
C LYS A 208 -0.93 15.36 9.90
N TYR A 209 -0.08 14.93 8.95
CA TYR A 209 0.54 13.60 8.98
C TYR A 209 1.78 13.54 9.86
N LEU A 210 2.46 14.66 10.11
CA LEU A 210 3.56 14.75 11.07
C LEU A 210 3.08 14.73 12.53
N ASP A 211 1.86 15.21 12.79
CA ASP A 211 1.26 15.24 14.13
C ASP A 211 0.64 13.89 14.57
N ILE A 212 0.79 12.83 13.75
CA ILE A 212 0.25 11.51 14.08
C ILE A 212 1.01 10.90 15.26
N ASN A 213 0.28 10.55 16.30
CA ASN A 213 0.79 9.81 17.44
C ASN A 213 0.47 8.31 17.31
N VAL A 214 1.51 7.47 17.23
CA VAL A 214 1.37 6.01 17.05
C VAL A 214 0.54 5.38 18.17
N SER A 215 0.78 5.76 19.42
CA SER A 215 0.03 5.20 20.57
C SER A 215 -1.45 5.57 20.54
N PHE A 216 -1.77 6.78 20.07
CA PHE A 216 -3.16 7.18 19.85
C PHE A 216 -3.81 6.38 18.72
N MET A 217 -3.11 6.19 17.59
CA MET A 217 -3.61 5.36 16.49
C MET A 217 -3.89 3.92 16.92
N ILE A 218 -3.01 3.34 17.74
CA ILE A 218 -3.22 1.99 18.31
C ILE A 218 -4.51 1.95 19.13
N LYS A 219 -4.76 2.94 20.00
CA LYS A 219 -5.99 3.01 20.80
C LYS A 219 -7.25 3.17 19.95
N VAL A 220 -7.19 4.00 18.90
CA VAL A 220 -8.31 4.17 17.95
C VAL A 220 -8.58 2.86 17.22
N GLY A 221 -7.53 2.22 16.70
CA GLY A 221 -7.64 0.98 15.98
C GLY A 221 -8.16 -0.19 16.83
N ASP A 222 -7.74 -0.30 18.09
CA ASP A 222 -8.26 -1.30 19.00
C ASP A 222 -9.80 -1.16 19.18
N ARG A 223 -10.26 0.08 19.41
CA ARG A 223 -11.71 0.36 19.48
C ARG A 223 -12.42 0.03 18.18
N TYR A 224 -11.85 0.41 17.05
CA TYR A 224 -12.38 0.12 15.73
C TYR A 224 -12.46 -1.38 15.47
N LEU A 225 -11.37 -2.13 15.72
CA LEU A 225 -11.32 -3.58 15.54
C LEU A 225 -12.34 -4.31 16.42
N LYS A 226 -12.51 -3.91 17.69
CA LYS A 226 -13.56 -4.46 18.57
C LYS A 226 -14.96 -4.26 17.98
N LYS A 227 -15.25 -3.06 17.47
CA LYS A 227 -16.52 -2.75 16.79
C LYS A 227 -16.71 -3.59 15.52
N ILE A 228 -15.69 -3.70 14.68
CA ILE A 228 -15.72 -4.49 13.45
C ILE A 228 -15.89 -5.98 13.76
N LYS A 229 -15.17 -6.52 14.75
CA LYS A 229 -15.30 -7.91 15.18
C LYS A 229 -16.73 -8.23 15.62
N LYS A 230 -17.34 -7.38 16.45
CA LYS A 230 -18.75 -7.52 16.85
C LYS A 230 -19.68 -7.52 15.64
N LYS A 231 -19.45 -6.61 14.68
CA LYS A 231 -20.25 -6.51 13.45
C LYS A 231 -20.09 -7.73 12.55
N CYS A 232 -18.88 -8.26 12.40
CA CYS A 232 -18.64 -9.51 11.68
C CYS A 232 -19.43 -10.67 12.26
N LYS A 233 -19.38 -10.87 13.58
CA LYS A 233 -20.16 -11.91 14.24
C LYS A 233 -21.66 -11.76 13.99
N ASN A 234 -22.19 -10.55 14.13
CA ASN A 234 -23.61 -10.29 13.88
C ASN A 234 -24.02 -10.61 12.44
N ILE A 235 -23.19 -10.22 11.46
CA ILE A 235 -23.47 -10.52 10.05
C ILE A 235 -23.49 -12.04 9.82
N LEU A 236 -22.51 -12.77 10.32
CA LEU A 236 -22.45 -14.23 10.16
C LEU A 236 -23.57 -14.96 10.90
N LEU A 237 -24.03 -14.43 12.04
CA LEU A 237 -25.16 -15.01 12.81
C LEU A 237 -26.51 -14.79 12.12
N ASN A 238 -26.67 -13.69 11.39
CA ASN A 238 -27.93 -13.27 10.77
C ASN A 238 -28.04 -13.61 9.27
N ASN A 239 -27.02 -14.22 8.67
CA ASN A 239 -27.04 -14.67 7.29
C ASN A 239 -26.87 -16.18 7.21
N TRP A 240 -27.37 -16.75 6.11
CA TRP A 240 -27.15 -18.15 5.79
C TRP A 240 -25.70 -18.41 5.42
N ILE A 241 -25.15 -19.48 5.95
CA ILE A 241 -23.82 -19.97 5.61
C ILE A 241 -23.97 -21.23 4.77
N TYR A 242 -23.26 -21.29 3.68
CA TYR A 242 -23.31 -22.36 2.71
C TYR A 242 -21.99 -23.11 2.66
N ILE A 243 -22.06 -24.41 2.49
CA ILE A 243 -20.94 -25.20 1.97
C ILE A 243 -20.99 -25.06 0.45
N VAL A 244 -19.90 -24.62 -0.14
CA VAL A 244 -19.76 -24.55 -1.60
C VAL A 244 -18.68 -25.51 -2.08
N GLU A 245 -18.83 -25.97 -3.32
CA GLU A 245 -17.83 -26.80 -3.99
C GLU A 245 -17.49 -26.17 -5.34
N LEU A 246 -16.25 -25.77 -5.49
CA LEU A 246 -15.70 -25.26 -6.75
C LEU A 246 -15.13 -26.42 -7.60
N LYS A 247 -14.82 -26.15 -8.88
CA LYS A 247 -14.09 -27.07 -9.76
C LYS A 247 -12.85 -27.58 -9.01
N GLY A 248 -12.48 -28.84 -9.26
CA GLY A 248 -11.38 -29.50 -8.54
C GLY A 248 -11.74 -30.02 -7.15
N GLY A 249 -13.02 -29.97 -6.74
CA GLY A 249 -13.46 -30.50 -5.44
C GLY A 249 -13.16 -29.60 -4.24
N TYR A 250 -12.88 -28.31 -4.49
CA TYR A 250 -12.55 -27.33 -3.43
C TYR A 250 -13.79 -26.99 -2.60
N LYS A 251 -13.95 -27.61 -1.43
CA LYS A 251 -15.04 -27.36 -0.49
C LYS A 251 -14.67 -26.37 0.61
N PHE A 252 -15.51 -25.37 0.86
CA PHE A 252 -15.31 -24.39 1.92
C PHE A 252 -16.62 -23.63 2.27
N LEU A 253 -16.55 -22.70 3.23
CA LEU A 253 -17.71 -21.96 3.71
C LEU A 253 -17.86 -20.60 3.02
N MET A 254 -19.11 -20.28 2.68
CA MET A 254 -19.51 -19.04 2.00
C MET A 254 -20.69 -18.38 2.74
N CYS A 255 -20.70 -17.05 2.71
CA CYS A 255 -21.80 -16.20 3.16
C CYS A 255 -22.24 -15.27 2.03
N ILE A 256 -23.52 -15.27 1.68
CA ILE A 256 -24.11 -14.29 0.75
C ILE A 256 -24.58 -13.10 1.59
N THR A 257 -24.10 -11.90 1.30
CA THR A 257 -24.40 -10.70 2.10
C THR A 257 -24.18 -9.41 1.31
N LYS A 258 -24.93 -8.35 1.65
CA LYS A 258 -24.71 -7.00 1.12
C LYS A 258 -23.52 -6.27 1.84
N GLU A 259 -23.08 -6.77 2.96
CA GLU A 259 -22.15 -6.14 3.90
C GLU A 259 -20.66 -6.41 3.52
N LYS A 260 -20.27 -5.96 2.34
CA LYS A 260 -18.93 -6.24 1.78
C LYS A 260 -17.74 -5.65 2.55
N TYR A 261 -17.95 -4.62 3.36
CA TYR A 261 -16.85 -3.88 4.03
C TYR A 261 -16.18 -4.67 5.16
N VAL A 262 -16.82 -5.68 5.74
CA VAL A 262 -16.23 -6.51 6.79
C VAL A 262 -15.52 -7.77 6.28
N ARG A 263 -15.51 -8.00 4.97
CA ARG A 263 -14.97 -9.24 4.35
C ARG A 263 -13.52 -9.56 4.75
N ASN A 264 -12.69 -8.53 4.94
CA ASN A 264 -11.29 -8.71 5.30
C ASN A 264 -11.09 -9.33 6.70
N TYR A 265 -12.10 -9.25 7.55
CA TYR A 265 -12.11 -9.82 8.89
C TYR A 265 -12.99 -11.07 8.98
N ALA A 266 -14.18 -11.01 8.39
CA ALA A 266 -15.16 -12.09 8.46
C ALA A 266 -14.77 -13.30 7.59
N CYS A 267 -14.18 -13.10 6.41
CA CYS A 267 -13.81 -14.23 5.56
C CYS A 267 -12.66 -15.08 6.13
N PRO A 268 -11.55 -14.53 6.65
CA PRO A 268 -10.54 -15.35 7.33
C PRO A 268 -11.11 -16.10 8.54
N PHE A 269 -11.99 -15.45 9.30
CA PHE A 269 -12.67 -16.10 10.42
C PHE A 269 -13.53 -17.28 9.97
N LEU A 270 -14.33 -17.08 8.91
CA LEU A 270 -15.12 -18.15 8.30
C LEU A 270 -14.23 -19.27 7.76
N GLY A 271 -13.06 -18.95 7.19
CA GLY A 271 -12.06 -19.90 6.73
C GLY A 271 -11.50 -20.79 7.85
N ARG A 272 -11.24 -20.21 9.03
CA ARG A 272 -10.84 -20.99 10.21
C ARG A 272 -11.94 -21.94 10.70
N ILE A 273 -13.21 -21.51 10.63
CA ILE A 273 -14.36 -22.39 10.94
C ILE A 273 -14.47 -23.48 9.86
N SER A 274 -14.29 -23.14 8.59
CA SER A 274 -14.29 -24.10 7.47
C SER A 274 -13.30 -25.23 7.71
N LYS A 275 -12.05 -24.90 8.09
CA LYS A 275 -11.01 -25.88 8.45
C LYS A 275 -11.41 -26.78 9.61
N LYS A 276 -11.99 -26.22 10.66
CA LYS A 276 -12.51 -27.02 11.80
C LYS A 276 -13.63 -27.98 11.42
N LYS A 277 -14.36 -27.70 10.36
CA LYS A 277 -15.40 -28.57 9.80
C LYS A 277 -14.87 -29.61 8.80
N GLY A 278 -13.54 -29.67 8.58
CA GLY A 278 -12.92 -30.62 7.68
C GLY A 278 -12.91 -30.16 6.21
N PHE A 279 -13.17 -28.87 5.94
CA PHE A 279 -13.08 -28.26 4.63
C PHE A 279 -11.79 -27.46 4.45
N LEU A 280 -11.58 -26.92 3.25
CA LEU A 280 -10.44 -26.02 3.01
C LEU A 280 -10.51 -24.77 3.90
N PRO A 281 -9.36 -24.23 4.33
CA PRO A 281 -9.29 -23.03 5.16
C PRO A 281 -9.62 -21.77 4.36
N ILE A 282 -10.78 -21.75 3.70
CA ILE A 282 -11.26 -20.64 2.88
C ILE A 282 -12.60 -20.16 3.44
N GLY A 283 -12.75 -18.85 3.57
CA GLY A 283 -14.03 -18.22 3.77
C GLY A 283 -14.31 -17.24 2.63
N ALA A 284 -15.56 -17.23 2.15
CA ALA A 284 -15.97 -16.36 1.08
C ALA A 284 -17.18 -15.49 1.45
N PHE A 285 -17.16 -14.24 0.97
CA PHE A 285 -18.33 -13.38 0.90
C PHE A 285 -18.73 -13.18 -0.55
N VAL A 286 -20.01 -13.38 -0.82
CA VAL A 286 -20.62 -13.16 -2.11
C VAL A 286 -21.59 -12.00 -2.03
N TYR A 287 -21.44 -11.03 -2.91
CA TYR A 287 -22.26 -9.82 -2.94
C TYR A 287 -22.45 -9.29 -4.36
N LEU A 288 -23.55 -8.60 -4.58
CA LEU A 288 -23.86 -7.98 -5.88
C LEU A 288 -22.76 -6.99 -6.28
N TYR A 289 -22.17 -7.20 -7.44
CA TYR A 289 -21.10 -6.38 -8.01
C TYR A 289 -21.60 -5.41 -9.07
N SER A 290 -22.44 -5.91 -9.98
CA SER A 290 -23.14 -5.14 -11.02
C SER A 290 -24.44 -5.84 -11.36
N LYS A 291 -25.21 -5.32 -12.34
CA LYS A 291 -26.59 -5.74 -12.69
C LYS A 291 -26.71 -7.25 -12.79
N ASN A 292 -26.54 -8.19 -12.48
CA ASN A 292 -26.66 -9.66 -12.49
C ASN A 292 -25.33 -10.39 -12.23
N LEU A 293 -24.30 -9.64 -11.83
CA LEU A 293 -23.01 -10.22 -11.51
C LEU A 293 -22.72 -10.10 -10.03
N TYR A 294 -22.26 -11.17 -9.45
CA TYR A 294 -21.85 -11.25 -8.04
C TYR A 294 -20.35 -11.43 -7.95
N LYS A 295 -19.76 -10.74 -7.02
CA LYS A 295 -18.34 -10.90 -6.70
C LYS A 295 -18.16 -11.92 -5.60
N PHE A 296 -17.42 -12.97 -5.92
CA PHE A 296 -17.00 -14.01 -5.00
C PHE A 296 -15.64 -13.59 -4.41
N SER A 297 -15.65 -13.07 -3.19
CA SER A 297 -14.44 -12.56 -2.54
C SER A 297 -13.98 -13.52 -1.47
N MET A 298 -12.83 -14.17 -1.70
CA MET A 298 -12.26 -15.20 -0.84
C MET A 298 -11.10 -14.67 0.01
N ARG A 299 -10.96 -15.21 1.21
CA ARG A 299 -9.78 -15.05 2.07
C ARG A 299 -9.37 -16.38 2.64
N ALA A 300 -8.07 -16.62 2.70
CA ALA A 300 -7.52 -17.77 3.40
C ALA A 300 -7.69 -17.59 4.92
N GLY A 301 -8.00 -18.68 5.60
CA GLY A 301 -8.07 -18.74 7.06
C GLY A 301 -6.69 -18.97 7.70
N ASP A 302 -5.73 -19.46 6.90
CA ASP A 302 -4.32 -19.67 7.23
C ASP A 302 -3.45 -19.68 5.95
N ASP A 303 -2.15 -19.87 6.10
CA ASP A 303 -1.18 -19.79 5.01
C ASP A 303 -1.01 -21.11 4.22
N SER A 304 -1.80 -22.14 4.51
CA SER A 304 -1.66 -23.48 3.91
C SER A 304 -2.15 -23.54 2.46
N ILE A 305 -2.89 -22.53 1.97
CA ILE A 305 -3.52 -22.57 0.65
C ILE A 305 -3.23 -21.30 -0.16
N ASP A 306 -3.08 -21.46 -1.46
CA ASP A 306 -2.99 -20.38 -2.43
C ASP A 306 -4.32 -20.23 -3.17
N ILE A 307 -5.16 -19.30 -2.69
CA ILE A 307 -6.50 -19.07 -3.26
C ILE A 307 -6.49 -18.28 -4.58
N SER A 308 -5.35 -17.69 -4.97
CA SER A 308 -5.23 -16.99 -6.25
C SER A 308 -5.36 -17.96 -7.43
N LYS A 309 -4.82 -19.18 -7.28
CA LYS A 309 -4.92 -20.24 -8.29
C LYS A 309 -6.37 -20.68 -8.50
N ILE A 310 -7.11 -20.83 -7.40
CA ILE A 310 -8.55 -21.17 -7.47
C ILE A 310 -9.34 -20.06 -8.18
N ALA A 311 -9.07 -18.79 -7.84
CA ALA A 311 -9.76 -17.67 -8.50
C ALA A 311 -9.45 -17.58 -10.01
N ALA A 312 -8.22 -17.92 -10.41
CA ALA A 312 -7.80 -17.90 -11.82
C ALA A 312 -8.59 -18.90 -12.68
N GLU A 313 -9.01 -20.06 -12.14
CA GLU A 313 -9.85 -21.04 -12.84
C GLU A 313 -11.23 -20.48 -13.23
N TYR A 314 -11.66 -19.39 -12.57
CA TYR A 314 -12.90 -18.67 -12.83
C TYR A 314 -12.69 -17.31 -13.51
N GLY A 315 -11.52 -17.09 -14.13
CA GLY A 315 -11.19 -15.82 -14.79
C GLY A 315 -10.95 -14.66 -13.82
N GLY A 316 -10.76 -14.96 -12.54
CA GLY A 316 -10.43 -13.99 -11.51
C GLY A 316 -8.94 -13.94 -11.19
N GLY A 317 -8.59 -13.42 -10.01
CA GLY A 317 -7.21 -13.32 -9.58
C GLY A 317 -7.08 -12.73 -8.18
N GLY A 318 -5.82 -12.48 -7.78
CA GLY A 318 -5.48 -11.92 -6.48
C GLY A 318 -4.12 -12.40 -5.98
N HIS A 319 -3.99 -12.45 -4.68
CA HIS A 319 -2.80 -12.92 -3.96
C HIS A 319 -3.07 -14.25 -3.26
N LYS A 320 -2.02 -14.92 -2.79
CA LYS A 320 -2.10 -16.19 -2.07
C LYS A 320 -3.20 -16.22 -0.99
N GLY A 321 -3.30 -15.18 -0.16
CA GLY A 321 -4.26 -15.10 0.95
C GLY A 321 -5.57 -14.36 0.65
N ALA A 322 -5.71 -13.71 -0.53
CA ALA A 322 -6.85 -12.86 -0.86
C ALA A 322 -7.09 -12.82 -2.37
N ALA A 323 -8.17 -13.44 -2.83
CA ALA A 323 -8.51 -13.50 -4.26
C ALA A 323 -10.00 -13.34 -4.49
N ALA A 324 -10.40 -13.04 -5.73
CA ALA A 324 -11.79 -12.89 -6.10
C ALA A 324 -12.02 -13.20 -7.59
N PHE A 325 -13.24 -13.60 -7.91
CA PHE A 325 -13.78 -13.71 -9.27
C PHE A 325 -15.21 -13.21 -9.31
N VAL A 326 -15.79 -13.12 -10.50
CA VAL A 326 -17.14 -12.64 -10.71
C VAL A 326 -17.92 -13.70 -11.52
N MET A 327 -19.17 -13.95 -11.14
CA MET A 327 -20.07 -14.85 -11.84
C MET A 327 -21.52 -14.38 -11.68
N ASP A 328 -22.43 -14.92 -12.50
CA ASP A 328 -23.86 -14.69 -12.37
C ASP A 328 -24.47 -15.43 -11.16
N TYR A 329 -25.74 -15.18 -10.89
CA TYR A 329 -26.43 -15.81 -9.76
C TYR A 329 -26.58 -17.32 -9.95
N ASP A 330 -26.93 -17.76 -11.17
CA ASP A 330 -27.13 -19.18 -11.48
C ASP A 330 -25.81 -19.96 -11.28
N GLY A 331 -24.70 -19.37 -11.68
CA GLY A 331 -23.39 -19.93 -11.41
C GLY A 331 -23.10 -20.11 -9.92
N ILE A 332 -23.50 -19.13 -9.06
CA ILE A 332 -23.33 -19.25 -7.60
C ILE A 332 -24.22 -20.35 -7.04
N ASP A 333 -25.47 -20.40 -7.45
CA ASP A 333 -26.44 -21.38 -6.95
C ASP A 333 -25.98 -22.82 -7.25
N ASN A 334 -25.45 -23.04 -8.44
CA ASN A 334 -24.85 -24.32 -8.85
C ASN A 334 -23.62 -24.76 -8.02
N LEU A 335 -22.96 -23.85 -7.32
CA LEU A 335 -21.83 -24.15 -6.44
C LEU A 335 -22.27 -24.54 -5.02
N ILE A 336 -23.51 -24.25 -4.65
CA ILE A 336 -24.02 -24.51 -3.30
C ILE A 336 -24.31 -25.98 -3.12
N VAL A 337 -23.59 -26.63 -2.22
CA VAL A 337 -23.84 -28.03 -1.82
C VAL A 337 -25.00 -28.12 -0.83
N LYS A 338 -24.92 -27.33 0.24
CA LYS A 338 -25.97 -27.24 1.26
C LYS A 338 -25.74 -26.05 2.21
N THR A 339 -26.79 -25.70 2.93
CA THR A 339 -26.70 -24.78 4.08
C THR A 339 -26.13 -25.49 5.30
N ILE A 340 -25.38 -24.77 6.13
CA ILE A 340 -24.81 -25.29 7.37
C ILE A 340 -25.05 -24.33 8.54
N ASN A 341 -25.37 -24.88 9.70
CA ASN A 341 -25.46 -24.09 10.93
C ASN A 341 -24.11 -24.11 11.67
N ILE A 342 -23.51 -22.94 11.82
CA ILE A 342 -22.24 -22.74 12.51
C ILE A 342 -22.34 -21.69 13.63
N LYS A 343 -23.55 -21.44 14.15
CA LYS A 343 -23.79 -20.42 15.19
C LYS A 343 -22.96 -20.64 16.44
N LYS A 344 -22.80 -21.89 16.87
CA LYS A 344 -21.97 -22.25 18.03
C LYS A 344 -20.51 -21.87 17.81
N GLU A 345 -19.97 -22.17 16.65
CA GLU A 345 -18.58 -21.84 16.28
C GLU A 345 -18.36 -20.33 16.21
N ILE A 346 -19.33 -19.59 15.66
CA ILE A 346 -19.25 -18.11 15.60
C ILE A 346 -19.25 -17.50 17.01
N GLN A 347 -20.01 -18.05 17.94
CA GLN A 347 -20.09 -17.55 19.30
C GLN A 347 -18.82 -17.88 20.11
N SER A 348 -18.31 -19.09 20.00
CA SER A 348 -17.22 -19.61 20.84
C SER A 348 -15.82 -19.23 20.36
N MET A 349 -15.61 -18.99 19.05
CA MET A 349 -14.30 -18.68 18.52
C MET A 349 -13.96 -17.19 18.60
N PRO A 350 -12.68 -16.83 18.90
CA PRO A 350 -12.20 -15.47 18.74
C PRO A 350 -12.13 -15.09 17.26
N LEU A 351 -12.51 -13.85 16.97
CA LEU A 351 -12.43 -13.28 15.61
C LEU A 351 -11.02 -12.77 15.35
#